data_ed190283381537d0dcf2ac91910417f7
#
_entry.id   ed190283381537d0dcf2ac91910417f7
#
_cell.length_a   1.000
_cell.length_b   1.000
_cell.length_c   1.000
_cell.angle_alpha   90.00
_cell.angle_beta   90.00
_cell.angle_gamma   90.00
#
_symmetry.space_group_name_H-M   'P 1'
#
loop_
_entity.id
_entity.type
_entity.pdbx_description
1 polymer ?
#
loop_
_entity_poly.entity_id
_entity_poly.type
_entity_poly.pdbx_seq_one_letter_code
_entity_poly.pdbx_strand_id
1 'polypeptide(L)'
;MRTSETHLEEALQEYNDKVNALEAEGSTEELLEALVNRSTILMLMGSYVSSITDLEDAMDIIREMEIEGKKPNVGTFVKVYENHGHMCYEEDVDMMLDDFQRIIPKLSLLNATTRHYDRKSLVHMSLECAKELVDADFAESSLPFLEKGLLFLGSMTDDWTMNRRAEMYSLMGEAHHDMGVYDEALKDFDRSLDIASELYLSNRLDEDMLVSFVYSFVLKGDIEDRNGDKEKSIADYESAADVLDQLENEGRNFDRELMLDMHRTLSRLLMEAGDVERAELHLMKAMKMEVPNVDIAIKNLGAGKKDH
;
A
#
# COMPACT_ATOMS: atom_id res chain seq x y z
N MET A 1 -13.80 -4.01 24.86
CA MET A 1 -14.21 -2.69 24.36
C MET A 1 -14.26 -1.62 25.47
N ARG A 2 -15.09 -1.69 26.50
CA ARG A 2 -15.16 -0.64 27.57
C ARG A 2 -13.82 -0.34 28.29
N THR A 3 -12.95 -1.29 28.48
CA THR A 3 -11.63 -1.08 29.14
C THR A 3 -10.61 -0.33 28.27
N SER A 4 -10.70 -0.44 26.95
CA SER A 4 -9.81 0.26 26.01
C SER A 4 -10.19 1.75 25.87
N GLU A 5 -11.47 2.07 25.78
CA GLU A 5 -11.98 3.46 25.74
C GLU A 5 -11.62 4.23 27.01
N THR A 6 -11.79 3.61 28.20
CA THR A 6 -11.45 4.26 29.46
C THR A 6 -9.97 4.61 29.58
N HIS A 7 -9.07 3.76 29.05
CA HIS A 7 -7.64 4.04 29.04
C HIS A 7 -7.25 5.17 28.08
N LEU A 8 -7.93 5.29 26.95
CA LEU A 8 -7.70 6.41 26.01
C LEU A 8 -8.21 7.75 26.62
N GLU A 9 -9.37 7.74 27.30
CA GLU A 9 -9.90 8.92 28.00
C GLU A 9 -8.96 9.37 29.13
N GLU A 10 -8.43 8.45 29.95
CA GLU A 10 -7.45 8.76 30.99
C GLU A 10 -6.16 9.33 30.40
N ALA A 11 -5.64 8.73 29.34
CA ALA A 11 -4.45 9.21 28.64
C ALA A 11 -4.69 10.60 28.03
N LEU A 12 -5.85 10.84 27.41
CA LEU A 12 -6.20 12.14 26.86
C LEU A 12 -6.22 13.21 27.94
N GLN A 13 -6.81 12.92 29.12
CA GLN A 13 -6.83 13.86 30.23
C GLN A 13 -5.42 14.19 30.73
N GLU A 14 -4.55 13.18 30.84
CA GLU A 14 -3.15 13.38 31.25
C GLU A 14 -2.42 14.35 30.27
N TYR A 15 -2.59 14.11 28.94
CA TYR A 15 -1.95 14.97 27.94
C TYR A 15 -2.60 16.34 27.84
N ASN A 16 -3.89 16.52 28.11
CA ASN A 16 -4.51 17.85 28.23
C ASN A 16 -3.89 18.66 29.36
N ASP A 17 -3.74 18.06 30.53
CA ASP A 17 -3.11 18.73 31.67
C ASP A 17 -1.64 19.07 31.38
N LYS A 18 -0.93 18.16 30.71
CA LYS A 18 0.48 18.37 30.33
C LYS A 18 0.64 19.50 29.31
N VAL A 19 -0.16 19.53 28.25
CA VAL A 19 -0.11 20.60 27.23
C VAL A 19 -0.41 21.94 27.88
N ASN A 20 -1.49 22.07 28.65
CA ASN A 20 -1.82 23.32 29.36
C ASN A 20 -0.69 23.82 30.28
N ALA A 21 -0.02 22.91 30.98
CA ALA A 21 1.11 23.28 31.85
C ALA A 21 2.32 23.78 31.03
N LEU A 22 2.67 23.08 29.94
CA LEU A 22 3.81 23.40 29.09
C LEU A 22 3.61 24.70 28.29
N GLU A 23 2.38 24.98 27.86
CA GLU A 23 2.02 26.26 27.23
C GLU A 23 2.26 27.44 28.22
N ALA A 24 1.88 27.24 29.49
CA ALA A 24 2.11 28.26 30.52
C ALA A 24 3.59 28.48 30.88
N GLU A 25 4.43 27.43 30.76
CA GLU A 25 5.86 27.47 31.04
C GLU A 25 6.70 27.95 29.85
N GLY A 26 6.17 27.88 28.63
CA GLY A 26 6.89 28.23 27.38
C GLY A 26 7.96 27.20 26.99
N SER A 27 7.83 25.95 27.39
CA SER A 27 8.76 24.87 27.06
C SER A 27 8.46 24.31 25.67
N THR A 28 9.27 24.69 24.69
CA THR A 28 9.00 24.48 23.27
C THR A 28 9.11 23.00 22.83
N GLU A 29 10.19 22.30 23.21
CA GLU A 29 10.43 20.90 22.78
C GLU A 29 9.50 19.91 23.49
N GLU A 30 9.26 20.11 24.79
CA GLU A 30 8.34 19.29 25.58
C GLU A 30 6.90 19.50 25.16
N LEU A 31 6.52 20.73 24.77
CA LEU A 31 5.19 21.05 24.26
C LEU A 31 4.97 20.36 22.89
N LEU A 32 5.95 20.47 21.99
CA LEU A 32 5.92 19.80 20.70
C LEU A 32 5.66 18.29 20.86
N GLU A 33 6.38 17.64 21.79
CA GLU A 33 6.19 16.21 22.04
C GLU A 33 4.83 15.90 22.66
N ALA A 34 4.34 16.74 23.57
CA ALA A 34 3.04 16.55 24.21
C ALA A 34 1.88 16.67 23.19
N LEU A 35 1.96 17.64 22.26
CA LEU A 35 0.99 17.81 21.18
C LEU A 35 0.95 16.58 20.25
N VAL A 36 2.09 16.06 19.82
CA VAL A 36 2.19 14.85 18.99
C VAL A 36 1.57 13.63 19.67
N ASN A 37 1.83 13.45 20.96
CA ASN A 37 1.25 12.32 21.69
C ASN A 37 -0.25 12.51 21.89
N ARG A 38 -0.73 13.73 22.17
CA ARG A 38 -2.16 14.03 22.28
C ARG A 38 -2.89 13.84 20.96
N SER A 39 -2.32 14.29 19.85
CA SER A 39 -2.87 14.09 18.50
C SER A 39 -3.04 12.60 18.17
N THR A 40 -2.05 11.78 18.51
CA THR A 40 -2.13 10.32 18.32
C THR A 40 -3.28 9.69 19.12
N ILE A 41 -3.50 10.11 20.36
CA ILE A 41 -4.63 9.63 21.19
C ILE A 41 -5.96 10.08 20.58
N LEU A 42 -6.05 11.35 20.17
CA LEU A 42 -7.24 11.92 19.53
C LEU A 42 -7.61 11.18 18.23
N MET A 43 -6.60 10.85 17.41
CA MET A 43 -6.78 10.05 16.20
C MET A 43 -7.34 8.64 16.51
N LEU A 44 -6.77 7.95 17.50
CA LEU A 44 -7.27 6.64 17.96
C LEU A 44 -8.70 6.69 18.53
N MET A 45 -9.13 7.86 19.03
CA MET A 45 -10.50 8.11 19.50
C MET A 45 -11.45 8.59 18.38
N GLY A 46 -10.98 8.75 17.15
CA GLY A 46 -11.77 9.28 16.03
C GLY A 46 -12.02 10.80 16.09
N SER A 47 -11.29 11.53 16.94
CA SER A 47 -11.40 12.98 17.08
C SER A 47 -10.46 13.71 16.13
N TYR A 48 -10.64 13.47 14.83
CA TYR A 48 -9.70 13.89 13.77
C TYR A 48 -9.46 15.42 13.72
N VAL A 49 -10.52 16.23 13.82
CA VAL A 49 -10.38 17.71 13.81
C VAL A 49 -9.46 18.21 14.93
N SER A 50 -9.63 17.70 16.14
CA SER A 50 -8.76 18.09 17.28
C SER A 50 -7.35 17.55 17.11
N SER A 51 -7.18 16.39 16.50
CA SER A 51 -5.88 15.82 16.19
C SER A 51 -5.12 16.67 15.17
N ILE A 52 -5.79 17.12 14.10
CA ILE A 52 -5.20 18.02 13.09
C ILE A 52 -4.78 19.33 13.75
N THR A 53 -5.61 19.92 14.59
CA THR A 53 -5.26 21.17 15.30
C THR A 53 -3.98 21.03 16.13
N ASP A 54 -3.82 19.92 16.87
CA ASP A 54 -2.61 19.64 17.62
C ASP A 54 -1.38 19.50 16.73
N LEU A 55 -1.54 18.91 15.54
CA LEU A 55 -0.43 18.75 14.59
C LEU A 55 -0.06 20.08 13.92
N GLU A 56 -1.04 20.92 13.59
CA GLU A 56 -0.80 22.27 13.06
C GLU A 56 -0.08 23.14 14.08
N ASP A 57 -0.49 23.12 15.35
CA ASP A 57 0.20 23.82 16.45
C ASP A 57 1.64 23.30 16.59
N ALA A 58 1.86 21.99 16.49
CA ALA A 58 3.18 21.38 16.50
C ALA A 58 4.04 21.80 15.30
N MET A 59 3.45 21.91 14.10
CA MET A 59 4.15 22.42 12.90
C MET A 59 4.54 23.88 13.04
N ASP A 60 3.73 24.70 13.69
CA ASP A 60 4.07 26.11 13.97
C ASP A 60 5.25 26.20 14.93
N ILE A 61 5.27 25.39 15.99
CA ILE A 61 6.44 25.30 16.89
C ILE A 61 7.70 24.87 16.13
N ILE A 62 7.61 23.89 15.23
CA ILE A 62 8.74 23.45 14.39
C ILE A 62 9.25 24.62 13.54
N ARG A 63 8.36 25.40 12.91
CA ARG A 63 8.73 26.55 12.10
C ARG A 63 9.43 27.62 12.93
N GLU A 64 8.94 27.92 14.13
CA GLU A 64 9.58 28.86 15.06
C GLU A 64 10.97 28.38 15.46
N MET A 65 11.13 27.10 15.80
CA MET A 65 12.45 26.52 16.11
C MET A 65 13.43 26.65 14.95
N GLU A 66 12.96 26.37 13.70
CA GLU A 66 13.78 26.49 12.48
C GLU A 66 14.22 27.97 12.25
N ILE A 67 13.32 28.92 12.44
CA ILE A 67 13.63 30.38 12.35
C ILE A 67 14.70 30.79 13.38
N GLU A 68 14.63 30.25 14.59
CA GLU A 68 15.60 30.47 15.65
C GLU A 68 16.92 29.69 15.45
N GLY A 69 17.04 28.89 14.41
CA GLY A 69 18.20 28.02 14.14
C GLY A 69 18.30 26.80 15.06
N LYS A 70 17.24 26.49 15.81
CA LYS A 70 17.12 25.30 16.63
C LYS A 70 16.69 24.12 15.76
N LYS A 71 17.05 22.91 16.17
CA LYS A 71 16.64 21.68 15.48
C LYS A 71 15.76 20.84 16.40
N PRO A 72 14.50 20.59 16.02
CA PRO A 72 13.66 19.67 16.77
C PRO A 72 14.22 18.24 16.74
N ASN A 73 13.81 17.41 17.69
CA ASN A 73 14.11 15.99 17.64
C ASN A 73 13.63 15.38 16.32
N VAL A 74 14.49 14.63 15.63
CA VAL A 74 14.18 14.13 14.29
C VAL A 74 12.98 13.17 14.28
N GLY A 75 12.83 12.35 15.32
CA GLY A 75 11.68 11.44 15.42
C GLY A 75 10.37 12.19 15.63
N THR A 76 10.39 13.20 16.52
CA THR A 76 9.22 14.05 16.76
C THR A 76 8.85 14.87 15.51
N PHE A 77 9.85 15.43 14.82
CA PHE A 77 9.65 16.11 13.53
C PHE A 77 8.95 15.20 12.51
N VAL A 78 9.50 14.02 12.28
CA VAL A 78 8.95 13.07 11.30
C VAL A 78 7.54 12.65 11.70
N LYS A 79 7.29 12.40 13.01
CA LYS A 79 5.97 11.97 13.47
C LYS A 79 4.89 13.03 13.31
N VAL A 80 5.22 14.31 13.44
CA VAL A 80 4.28 15.42 13.13
C VAL A 80 3.83 15.35 11.68
N TYR A 81 4.80 15.40 10.74
CA TYR A 81 4.51 15.44 9.31
C TYR A 81 3.95 14.13 8.78
N GLU A 82 4.36 12.97 9.31
CA GLU A 82 3.75 11.67 9.00
C GLU A 82 2.26 11.65 9.37
N ASN A 83 1.94 11.95 10.64
CA ASN A 83 0.55 11.91 11.10
C ASN A 83 -0.32 12.94 10.36
N HIS A 84 0.19 14.15 10.11
CA HIS A 84 -0.56 15.19 9.41
C HIS A 84 -0.79 14.79 7.94
N GLY A 85 0.22 14.31 7.23
CA GLY A 85 0.11 13.84 5.86
C GLY A 85 -0.93 12.72 5.71
N HIS A 86 -0.88 11.68 6.56
CA HIS A 86 -1.91 10.63 6.55
C HIS A 86 -3.33 11.15 6.76
N MET A 87 -3.50 12.18 7.58
CA MET A 87 -4.82 12.77 7.81
C MET A 87 -5.30 13.64 6.64
N CYS A 88 -4.40 14.16 5.84
CA CYS A 88 -4.71 14.97 4.66
C CYS A 88 -4.97 14.12 3.39
N TYR A 89 -4.61 12.83 3.39
CA TYR A 89 -4.62 11.97 2.21
C TYR A 89 -5.94 11.98 1.43
N GLU A 90 -7.09 11.93 2.10
CA GLU A 90 -8.40 11.93 1.44
C GLU A 90 -8.93 13.33 1.11
N GLU A 91 -8.47 14.38 1.82
CA GLU A 91 -9.03 15.72 1.75
C GLU A 91 -8.18 16.72 0.98
N ASP A 92 -6.86 16.65 1.12
CA ASP A 92 -5.88 17.57 0.52
C ASP A 92 -4.55 16.85 0.19
N VAL A 93 -4.54 16.24 -0.99
CA VAL A 93 -3.42 15.45 -1.50
C VAL A 93 -2.15 16.31 -1.69
N ASP A 94 -2.28 17.58 -2.04
CA ASP A 94 -1.13 18.49 -2.18
C ASP A 94 -0.48 18.75 -0.82
N MET A 95 -1.28 18.90 0.24
CA MET A 95 -0.80 19.07 1.60
C MET A 95 -0.11 17.79 2.12
N MET A 96 -0.69 16.62 1.86
CA MET A 96 -0.04 15.33 2.15
C MET A 96 1.34 15.23 1.47
N LEU A 97 1.40 15.58 0.19
CA LEU A 97 2.67 15.56 -0.56
C LEU A 97 3.72 16.48 0.05
N ASP A 98 3.33 17.72 0.40
CA ASP A 98 4.23 18.69 1.04
C ASP A 98 4.78 18.15 2.36
N ASP A 99 3.96 17.52 3.18
CA ASP A 99 4.35 16.91 4.45
C ASP A 99 5.35 15.77 4.27
N PHE A 100 5.04 14.85 3.36
CA PHE A 100 5.93 13.71 3.09
C PHE A 100 7.25 14.16 2.45
N GLN A 101 7.26 15.18 1.60
CA GLN A 101 8.48 15.77 1.07
C GLN A 101 9.38 16.38 2.16
N ARG A 102 8.82 16.88 3.27
CA ARG A 102 9.59 17.34 4.43
C ARG A 102 10.26 16.20 5.19
N ILE A 103 9.67 15.00 5.16
CA ILE A 103 10.23 13.80 5.79
C ILE A 103 11.41 13.25 5.00
N ILE A 104 11.36 13.25 3.67
CA ILE A 104 12.38 12.62 2.79
C ILE A 104 13.82 12.99 3.19
N PRO A 105 14.20 14.26 3.40
CA PRO A 105 15.56 14.62 3.82
C PRO A 105 15.95 14.09 5.20
N LYS A 106 14.99 13.71 6.02
CA LYS A 106 15.21 13.21 7.39
C LYS A 106 15.32 11.68 7.45
N LEU A 107 14.88 10.96 6.40
CA LEU A 107 14.88 9.48 6.37
C LEU A 107 16.27 8.90 6.68
N SER A 108 17.35 9.54 6.22
CA SER A 108 18.72 9.09 6.49
C SER A 108 19.13 9.16 7.97
N LEU A 109 18.45 9.98 8.77
CA LEU A 109 18.70 10.17 10.20
C LEU A 109 17.90 9.20 11.07
N LEU A 110 16.88 8.54 10.52
CA LEU A 110 16.04 7.61 11.23
C LEU A 110 16.76 6.26 11.43
N ASN A 111 16.58 5.69 12.60
CA ASN A 111 17.05 4.35 12.96
C ASN A 111 16.18 3.78 14.09
N ALA A 112 16.36 2.51 14.41
CA ALA A 112 15.52 1.78 15.38
C ALA A 112 15.61 2.32 16.84
N THR A 113 16.44 3.30 17.11
CA THR A 113 16.54 4.00 18.43
C THR A 113 16.04 5.43 18.37
N THR A 114 15.52 5.86 17.22
CA THR A 114 14.93 7.20 17.07
C THR A 114 13.63 7.25 17.87
N ARG A 115 13.39 8.36 18.55
CA ARG A 115 12.16 8.58 19.32
C ARG A 115 10.92 8.37 18.44
N HIS A 116 9.90 7.76 18.99
CA HIS A 116 8.65 7.33 18.36
C HIS A 116 8.75 6.10 17.41
N TYR A 117 9.97 5.64 17.11
CA TYR A 117 10.15 4.57 16.13
C TYR A 117 10.99 3.41 16.68
N ASP A 118 10.43 2.22 16.64
CA ASP A 118 11.17 0.98 16.57
C ASP A 118 11.35 0.54 15.11
N ARG A 119 11.98 -0.60 14.90
CA ARG A 119 12.21 -1.11 13.54
C ARG A 119 10.91 -1.39 12.77
N LYS A 120 9.91 -1.96 13.44
CA LYS A 120 8.63 -2.29 12.80
C LYS A 120 7.85 -1.04 12.44
N SER A 121 7.84 -0.06 13.33
CA SER A 121 7.23 1.25 13.08
C SER A 121 7.88 1.99 11.91
N LEU A 122 9.21 1.91 11.76
CA LEU A 122 9.93 2.51 10.63
C LEU A 122 9.57 1.83 9.30
N VAL A 123 9.43 0.50 9.29
CA VAL A 123 9.00 -0.25 8.11
C VAL A 123 7.56 0.10 7.76
N HIS A 124 6.68 0.16 8.76
CA HIS A 124 5.27 0.52 8.57
C HIS A 124 5.11 1.94 8.03
N MET A 125 5.74 2.93 8.67
CA MET A 125 5.76 4.33 8.18
C MET A 125 6.23 4.40 6.73
N SER A 126 7.33 3.71 6.40
CA SER A 126 7.85 3.71 5.03
C SER A 126 6.87 3.13 4.01
N LEU A 127 6.16 2.07 4.37
CA LEU A 127 5.14 1.46 3.50
C LEU A 127 3.91 2.34 3.34
N GLU A 128 3.35 2.84 4.45
CA GLU A 128 2.11 3.63 4.39
C GLU A 128 2.31 4.94 3.63
N CYS A 129 3.36 5.70 3.94
CA CYS A 129 3.69 6.91 3.17
C CYS A 129 3.88 6.61 1.67
N ALA A 130 4.53 5.49 1.34
CA ALA A 130 4.75 5.12 -0.06
C ALA A 130 3.45 4.71 -0.76
N LYS A 131 2.58 3.94 -0.12
CA LYS A 131 1.26 3.57 -0.66
C LYS A 131 0.42 4.78 -0.99
N GLU A 132 0.25 5.68 -0.01
CA GLU A 132 -0.55 6.90 -0.21
C GLU A 132 0.02 7.79 -1.34
N LEU A 133 1.35 7.84 -1.48
CA LEU A 133 1.98 8.58 -2.57
C LEU A 133 1.77 7.92 -3.95
N VAL A 134 1.80 6.60 -4.03
CA VAL A 134 1.51 5.87 -5.28
C VAL A 134 0.04 6.02 -5.64
N ASP A 135 -0.87 5.79 -4.68
CA ASP A 135 -2.32 5.92 -4.87
C ASP A 135 -2.74 7.34 -5.30
N ALA A 136 -1.96 8.34 -4.91
CA ALA A 136 -2.17 9.74 -5.26
C ALA A 136 -1.43 10.22 -6.52
N ASP A 137 -0.88 9.32 -7.34
CA ASP A 137 -0.11 9.61 -8.56
C ASP A 137 1.25 10.31 -8.32
N PHE A 138 1.83 10.22 -7.10
CA PHE A 138 3.15 10.75 -6.76
C PHE A 138 4.24 9.65 -6.68
N ALA A 139 4.24 8.75 -7.64
CA ALA A 139 5.10 7.56 -7.66
C ALA A 139 6.58 7.85 -7.42
N GLU A 140 7.16 8.90 -8.02
CA GLU A 140 8.56 9.28 -7.82
C GLU A 140 8.88 9.60 -6.34
N SER A 141 7.94 10.26 -5.63
CA SER A 141 8.10 10.63 -4.22
C SER A 141 7.99 9.43 -3.27
N SER A 142 7.43 8.31 -3.70
CA SER A 142 7.30 7.09 -2.91
C SER A 142 8.62 6.32 -2.78
N LEU A 143 9.48 6.35 -3.81
CA LEU A 143 10.70 5.55 -3.90
C LEU A 143 11.66 5.75 -2.71
N PRO A 144 11.97 6.98 -2.24
CA PRO A 144 12.83 7.18 -1.07
C PRO A 144 12.34 6.48 0.20
N PHE A 145 11.02 6.40 0.40
CA PHE A 145 10.44 5.69 1.54
C PHE A 145 10.62 4.18 1.40
N LEU A 146 10.36 3.61 0.20
CA LEU A 146 10.51 2.18 -0.07
C LEU A 146 11.96 1.73 0.05
N GLU A 147 12.90 2.48 -0.52
CA GLU A 147 14.33 2.22 -0.39
C GLU A 147 14.77 2.23 1.08
N LYS A 148 14.27 3.19 1.85
CA LYS A 148 14.58 3.28 3.28
C LYS A 148 13.95 2.15 4.07
N GLY A 149 12.71 1.77 3.76
CA GLY A 149 12.03 0.62 4.34
C GLY A 149 12.80 -0.67 4.14
N LEU A 150 13.29 -0.93 2.93
CA LEU A 150 14.16 -2.08 2.63
C LEU A 150 15.44 -2.09 3.47
N LEU A 151 16.06 -0.93 3.72
CA LEU A 151 17.21 -0.81 4.62
C LEU A 151 16.84 -1.16 6.06
N PHE A 152 15.66 -0.77 6.54
CA PHE A 152 15.19 -1.14 7.88
C PHE A 152 14.89 -2.64 8.00
N LEU A 153 14.41 -3.29 6.95
CA LEU A 153 14.25 -4.75 6.92
C LEU A 153 15.59 -5.48 7.03
N GLY A 154 16.66 -4.92 6.47
CA GLY A 154 18.00 -5.50 6.53
C GLY A 154 18.07 -6.90 5.89
N SER A 155 18.86 -7.80 6.45
CA SER A 155 19.08 -9.16 5.94
C SER A 155 18.27 -10.26 6.65
N MET A 156 17.23 -9.90 7.42
CA MET A 156 16.40 -10.88 8.13
C MET A 156 15.46 -11.61 7.16
N THR A 157 15.14 -12.85 7.50
CA THR A 157 14.41 -13.80 6.64
C THR A 157 13.24 -14.47 7.36
N ASP A 158 12.75 -13.88 8.47
CA ASP A 158 11.50 -14.31 9.09
C ASP A 158 10.30 -13.94 8.19
N ASP A 159 9.18 -14.62 8.37
CA ASP A 159 8.01 -14.51 7.50
C ASP A 159 7.49 -13.06 7.43
N TRP A 160 7.43 -12.35 8.55
CA TRP A 160 7.02 -10.95 8.56
C TRP A 160 7.94 -10.07 7.70
N THR A 161 9.27 -10.25 7.86
CA THR A 161 10.25 -9.48 7.08
C THR A 161 10.18 -9.80 5.59
N MET A 162 9.97 -11.08 5.24
CA MET A 162 9.88 -11.49 3.84
C MET A 162 8.59 -10.98 3.18
N ASN A 163 7.44 -11.02 3.89
CA ASN A 163 6.19 -10.43 3.40
C ASN A 163 6.35 -8.93 3.14
N ARG A 164 6.88 -8.17 4.12
CA ARG A 164 7.09 -6.71 3.95
C ARG A 164 8.09 -6.39 2.83
N ARG A 165 9.10 -7.24 2.63
CA ARG A 165 10.07 -7.08 1.52
C ARG A 165 9.42 -7.30 0.16
N ALA A 166 8.60 -8.33 0.02
CA ALA A 166 7.84 -8.57 -1.21
C ALA A 166 6.89 -7.41 -1.50
N GLU A 167 6.19 -6.91 -0.49
CA GLU A 167 5.30 -5.76 -0.60
C GLU A 167 6.02 -4.50 -1.08
N MET A 168 7.19 -4.19 -0.49
CA MET A 168 7.98 -3.03 -0.91
C MET A 168 8.46 -3.15 -2.36
N TYR A 169 8.90 -4.33 -2.79
CA TYR A 169 9.28 -4.53 -4.19
C TYR A 169 8.08 -4.47 -5.14
N SER A 170 6.90 -4.98 -4.74
CA SER A 170 5.67 -4.83 -5.53
C SER A 170 5.35 -3.35 -5.75
N LEU A 171 5.37 -2.56 -4.67
CA LEU A 171 5.05 -1.14 -4.72
C LEU A 171 6.12 -0.31 -5.47
N MET A 172 7.41 -0.71 -5.39
CA MET A 172 8.47 -0.13 -6.24
C MET A 172 8.23 -0.43 -7.73
N GLY A 173 7.81 -1.65 -8.04
CA GLY A 173 7.45 -2.05 -9.40
C GLY A 173 6.28 -1.23 -9.95
N GLU A 174 5.25 -1.01 -9.13
CA GLU A 174 4.10 -0.18 -9.46
C GLU A 174 4.53 1.29 -9.68
N ALA A 175 5.29 1.86 -8.75
CA ALA A 175 5.81 3.22 -8.89
C ALA A 175 6.65 3.39 -10.17
N HIS A 176 7.54 2.46 -10.48
CA HIS A 176 8.32 2.51 -11.73
C HIS A 176 7.45 2.30 -12.98
N HIS A 177 6.40 1.47 -12.90
CA HIS A 177 5.42 1.29 -13.97
C HIS A 177 4.71 2.61 -14.28
N ASP A 178 4.20 3.31 -13.27
CA ASP A 178 3.47 4.57 -13.41
C ASP A 178 4.37 5.70 -13.93
N MET A 179 5.64 5.68 -13.56
CA MET A 179 6.66 6.56 -14.13
C MET A 179 7.06 6.17 -15.57
N GLY A 180 6.61 5.05 -16.11
CA GLY A 180 6.99 4.53 -17.42
C GLY A 180 8.41 3.96 -17.50
N VAL A 181 9.04 3.65 -16.36
CA VAL A 181 10.39 3.09 -16.24
C VAL A 181 10.30 1.56 -16.21
N TYR A 182 9.82 0.98 -17.31
CA TYR A 182 9.41 -0.43 -17.37
C TYR A 182 10.53 -1.44 -17.08
N ASP A 183 11.78 -1.15 -17.45
CA ASP A 183 12.91 -2.06 -17.16
C ASP A 183 13.18 -2.21 -15.66
N GLU A 184 13.01 -1.15 -14.87
CA GLU A 184 13.14 -1.20 -13.41
C GLU A 184 11.88 -1.83 -12.78
N ALA A 185 10.69 -1.49 -13.31
CA ALA A 185 9.43 -2.11 -12.88
C ALA A 185 9.49 -3.65 -12.98
N LEU A 186 9.94 -4.19 -14.12
CA LEU A 186 10.10 -5.64 -14.30
C LEU A 186 11.05 -6.26 -13.28
N LYS A 187 12.17 -5.62 -12.98
CA LYS A 187 13.13 -6.11 -11.96
C LYS A 187 12.52 -6.14 -10.56
N ASP A 188 11.74 -5.13 -10.22
CA ASP A 188 11.15 -5.05 -8.90
C ASP A 188 9.98 -6.03 -8.77
N PHE A 189 9.14 -6.19 -9.80
CA PHE A 189 8.13 -7.25 -9.83
C PHE A 189 8.77 -8.65 -9.77
N ASP A 190 9.86 -8.92 -10.49
CA ASP A 190 10.56 -10.21 -10.40
C ASP A 190 11.01 -10.49 -8.96
N ARG A 191 11.60 -9.51 -8.27
CA ARG A 191 12.03 -9.66 -6.86
C ARG A 191 10.85 -9.90 -5.92
N SER A 192 9.74 -9.16 -6.13
CA SER A 192 8.53 -9.35 -5.34
C SER A 192 7.96 -10.74 -5.54
N LEU A 193 7.79 -11.16 -6.80
CA LEU A 193 7.20 -12.44 -7.19
C LEU A 193 8.04 -13.64 -6.76
N ASP A 194 9.36 -13.56 -6.82
CA ASP A 194 10.26 -14.61 -6.31
C ASP A 194 10.02 -14.89 -4.83
N ILE A 195 9.92 -13.82 -4.01
CA ILE A 195 9.68 -13.93 -2.58
C ILE A 195 8.24 -14.37 -2.29
N ALA A 196 7.26 -13.70 -2.90
CA ALA A 196 5.85 -13.94 -2.63
C ALA A 196 5.41 -15.35 -3.09
N SER A 197 5.94 -15.87 -4.21
CA SER A 197 5.66 -17.22 -4.69
C SER A 197 6.17 -18.29 -3.71
N GLU A 198 7.36 -18.13 -3.14
CA GLU A 198 7.87 -19.06 -2.11
C GLU A 198 6.98 -19.05 -0.87
N LEU A 199 6.59 -17.85 -0.40
CA LEU A 199 5.69 -17.71 0.75
C LEU A 199 4.30 -18.29 0.46
N TYR A 200 3.75 -18.05 -0.72
CA TYR A 200 2.44 -18.56 -1.15
C TYR A 200 2.42 -20.08 -1.19
N LEU A 201 3.38 -20.71 -1.86
CA LEU A 201 3.48 -22.16 -1.98
C LEU A 201 3.70 -22.87 -0.63
N SER A 202 4.30 -22.18 0.34
CA SER A 202 4.50 -22.68 1.70
C SER A 202 3.41 -22.23 2.69
N ASN A 203 2.35 -21.59 2.21
CA ASN A 203 1.23 -21.06 3.01
C ASN A 203 1.68 -20.09 4.13
N ARG A 204 2.64 -19.21 3.82
CA ARG A 204 3.22 -18.20 4.70
C ARG A 204 3.05 -16.76 4.18
N LEU A 205 2.41 -16.60 3.01
CA LEU A 205 2.07 -15.28 2.48
C LEU A 205 0.94 -14.68 3.30
N ASP A 206 1.14 -13.44 3.76
CA ASP A 206 0.11 -12.68 4.48
C ASP A 206 -1.12 -12.46 3.58
N GLU A 207 -2.31 -12.45 4.16
CA GLU A 207 -3.55 -12.29 3.41
C GLU A 207 -3.62 -10.95 2.70
N ASP A 208 -3.12 -9.88 3.34
CA ASP A 208 -3.05 -8.54 2.77
C ASP A 208 -2.13 -8.47 1.54
N MET A 209 -1.15 -9.38 1.45
CA MET A 209 -0.21 -9.48 0.33
C MET A 209 -0.78 -10.16 -0.92
N LEU A 210 -1.90 -10.90 -0.80
CA LEU A 210 -2.47 -11.63 -1.94
C LEU A 210 -2.88 -10.72 -3.09
N VAL A 211 -3.42 -9.54 -2.78
CA VAL A 211 -3.80 -8.55 -3.78
C VAL A 211 -2.55 -8.05 -4.53
N SER A 212 -1.54 -7.58 -3.81
CA SER A 212 -0.28 -7.10 -4.40
C SER A 212 0.44 -8.20 -5.19
N PHE A 213 0.35 -9.46 -4.75
CA PHE A 213 0.92 -10.62 -5.44
C PHE A 213 0.26 -10.83 -6.81
N VAL A 214 -1.07 -10.79 -6.88
CA VAL A 214 -1.81 -10.90 -8.14
C VAL A 214 -1.54 -9.70 -9.04
N TYR A 215 -1.60 -8.48 -8.50
CA TYR A 215 -1.32 -7.26 -9.25
C TYR A 215 0.08 -7.22 -9.84
N SER A 216 1.10 -7.73 -9.12
CA SER A 216 2.47 -7.81 -9.64
C SER A 216 2.56 -8.66 -10.92
N PHE A 217 1.83 -9.78 -10.99
CA PHE A 217 1.74 -10.58 -12.24
C PHE A 217 1.03 -9.82 -13.36
N VAL A 218 -0.10 -9.16 -13.04
CA VAL A 218 -0.88 -8.42 -14.03
C VAL A 218 -0.09 -7.28 -14.63
N LEU A 219 0.52 -6.42 -13.81
CA LEU A 219 1.30 -5.27 -14.29
C LEU A 219 2.55 -5.71 -15.04
N LYS A 220 3.20 -6.78 -14.59
CA LYS A 220 4.31 -7.39 -15.32
C LYS A 220 3.87 -7.88 -16.69
N GLY A 221 2.76 -8.61 -16.77
CA GLY A 221 2.17 -9.08 -18.01
C GLY A 221 1.81 -7.94 -18.97
N ASP A 222 1.30 -6.82 -18.47
CA ASP A 222 1.02 -5.61 -19.26
C ASP A 222 2.29 -5.01 -19.88
N ILE A 223 3.38 -4.92 -19.11
CA ILE A 223 4.66 -4.43 -19.63
C ILE A 223 5.17 -5.35 -20.74
N GLU A 224 5.09 -6.66 -20.55
CA GLU A 224 5.57 -7.65 -21.52
C GLU A 224 4.73 -7.66 -22.80
N ASP A 225 3.41 -7.50 -22.72
CA ASP A 225 2.55 -7.32 -23.92
C ASP A 225 2.94 -6.06 -24.70
N ARG A 226 3.17 -4.93 -24.01
CA ARG A 226 3.64 -3.67 -24.62
C ARG A 226 5.01 -3.84 -25.28
N ASN A 227 5.90 -4.64 -24.71
CA ASN A 227 7.21 -4.97 -25.27
C ASN A 227 7.13 -5.96 -26.43
N GLY A 228 5.95 -6.54 -26.69
CA GLY A 228 5.71 -7.54 -27.72
C GLY A 228 6.09 -8.97 -27.34
N ASP A 229 6.43 -9.22 -26.07
CA ASP A 229 6.75 -10.55 -25.53
C ASP A 229 5.47 -11.26 -25.05
N LYS A 230 4.62 -11.62 -26.01
CA LYS A 230 3.31 -12.19 -25.74
C LYS A 230 3.36 -13.50 -24.96
N GLU A 231 4.40 -14.30 -25.15
CA GLU A 231 4.54 -15.58 -24.47
C GLU A 231 4.71 -15.38 -22.96
N LYS A 232 5.54 -14.44 -22.55
CA LYS A 232 5.72 -14.11 -21.13
C LYS A 232 4.48 -13.44 -20.56
N SER A 233 3.90 -12.47 -21.28
CA SER A 233 2.67 -11.80 -20.86
C SER A 233 1.56 -12.83 -20.57
N ILE A 234 1.34 -13.81 -21.45
CA ILE A 234 0.36 -14.89 -21.24
C ILE A 234 0.72 -15.68 -19.97
N ALA A 235 1.98 -16.03 -19.75
CA ALA A 235 2.39 -16.82 -18.59
C ALA A 235 2.15 -16.08 -17.27
N ASP A 236 2.42 -14.77 -17.22
CA ASP A 236 2.19 -13.96 -16.02
C ASP A 236 0.68 -13.80 -15.74
N TYR A 237 -0.12 -13.50 -16.76
CA TYR A 237 -1.57 -13.46 -16.60
C TYR A 237 -2.17 -14.80 -16.20
N GLU A 238 -1.64 -15.93 -16.68
CA GLU A 238 -2.06 -17.27 -16.23
C GLU A 238 -1.73 -17.51 -14.77
N SER A 239 -0.54 -17.07 -14.33
CA SER A 239 -0.15 -17.18 -12.92
C SER A 239 -1.10 -16.38 -12.02
N ALA A 240 -1.46 -15.16 -12.43
CA ALA A 240 -2.48 -14.36 -11.73
C ALA A 240 -3.84 -15.07 -11.70
N ALA A 241 -4.28 -15.65 -12.84
CA ALA A 241 -5.53 -16.37 -12.96
C ALA A 241 -5.59 -17.59 -12.04
N ASP A 242 -4.51 -18.36 -11.96
CA ASP A 242 -4.44 -19.55 -11.13
C ASP A 242 -4.58 -19.20 -9.64
N VAL A 243 -3.97 -18.10 -9.19
CA VAL A 243 -4.12 -17.62 -7.80
C VAL A 243 -5.57 -17.22 -7.52
N LEU A 244 -6.20 -16.43 -8.40
CA LEU A 244 -7.58 -15.98 -8.21
C LEU A 244 -8.58 -17.15 -8.30
N ASP A 245 -8.41 -18.09 -9.24
CA ASP A 245 -9.21 -19.31 -9.35
C ASP A 245 -9.10 -20.15 -8.07
N GLN A 246 -7.92 -20.22 -7.45
CA GLN A 246 -7.74 -20.93 -6.20
C GLN A 246 -8.47 -20.23 -5.05
N LEU A 247 -8.38 -18.89 -4.93
CA LEU A 247 -9.09 -18.11 -3.90
C LEU A 247 -10.61 -18.29 -4.03
N GLU A 248 -11.15 -18.25 -5.26
CA GLU A 248 -12.57 -18.50 -5.52
C GLU A 248 -12.98 -19.90 -5.06
N ASN A 249 -12.20 -20.95 -5.41
CA ASN A 249 -12.48 -22.31 -5.02
C ASN A 249 -12.42 -22.53 -3.50
N GLU A 250 -11.57 -21.80 -2.79
CA GLU A 250 -11.45 -21.81 -1.32
C GLU A 250 -12.56 -21.00 -0.63
N GLY A 251 -13.37 -20.26 -1.41
CA GLY A 251 -14.41 -19.36 -0.89
C GLY A 251 -13.84 -18.15 -0.16
N ARG A 252 -12.61 -17.75 -0.48
CA ARG A 252 -11.94 -16.58 0.07
C ARG A 252 -12.37 -15.33 -0.69
N ASN A 253 -12.17 -14.18 -0.05
CA ASN A 253 -12.47 -12.91 -0.70
C ASN A 253 -11.39 -12.58 -1.75
N PHE A 254 -11.82 -12.09 -2.91
CA PHE A 254 -10.93 -11.68 -4.00
C PHE A 254 -11.60 -10.57 -4.83
N ASP A 255 -10.80 -9.84 -5.60
CA ASP A 255 -11.29 -8.83 -6.52
C ASP A 255 -11.89 -9.49 -7.77
N ARG A 256 -13.23 -9.47 -7.81
CA ARG A 256 -13.98 -10.09 -8.91
C ARG A 256 -13.86 -9.31 -10.22
N GLU A 257 -13.70 -8.00 -10.15
CA GLU A 257 -13.56 -7.15 -11.33
C GLU A 257 -12.19 -7.36 -11.97
N LEU A 258 -11.14 -7.41 -11.16
CA LEU A 258 -9.80 -7.79 -11.61
C LEU A 258 -9.78 -9.17 -12.26
N MET A 259 -10.42 -10.18 -11.66
CA MET A 259 -10.51 -11.52 -12.23
C MET A 259 -11.23 -11.53 -13.59
N LEU A 260 -12.30 -10.75 -13.73
CA LEU A 260 -13.04 -10.61 -14.98
C LEU A 260 -12.16 -10.02 -16.08
N ASP A 261 -11.50 -8.90 -15.79
CA ASP A 261 -10.65 -8.19 -16.77
C ASP A 261 -9.42 -9.03 -17.17
N MET A 262 -8.86 -9.77 -16.22
CA MET A 262 -7.77 -10.69 -16.48
C MET A 262 -8.18 -11.83 -17.42
N HIS A 263 -9.34 -12.46 -17.22
CA HIS A 263 -9.82 -13.50 -18.13
C HIS A 263 -10.13 -12.95 -19.52
N ARG A 264 -10.59 -11.71 -19.64
CA ARG A 264 -10.78 -11.04 -20.93
C ARG A 264 -9.45 -10.79 -21.63
N THR A 265 -8.45 -10.31 -20.89
CA THR A 265 -7.11 -10.04 -21.40
C THR A 265 -6.44 -11.32 -21.87
N LEU A 266 -6.50 -12.40 -21.06
CA LEU A 266 -5.99 -13.71 -21.45
C LEU A 266 -6.66 -14.23 -22.72
N SER A 267 -8.00 -14.13 -22.83
CA SER A 267 -8.70 -14.56 -24.04
C SER A 267 -8.20 -13.80 -25.26
N ARG A 268 -8.00 -12.47 -25.17
CA ARG A 268 -7.45 -11.66 -26.27
C ARG A 268 -6.04 -12.10 -26.65
N LEU A 269 -5.13 -12.21 -25.68
CA LEU A 269 -3.72 -12.58 -25.91
C LEU A 269 -3.57 -13.96 -26.52
N LEU A 270 -4.33 -14.94 -26.02
CA LEU A 270 -4.34 -16.32 -26.53
C LEU A 270 -4.92 -16.39 -27.94
N MET A 271 -5.98 -15.63 -28.27
CA MET A 271 -6.48 -15.51 -29.65
C MET A 271 -5.44 -14.94 -30.60
N GLU A 272 -4.72 -13.90 -30.19
CA GLU A 272 -3.64 -13.29 -30.97
C GLU A 272 -2.45 -14.25 -31.16
N ALA A 273 -2.19 -15.12 -30.17
CA ALA A 273 -1.18 -16.17 -30.24
C ALA A 273 -1.64 -17.41 -31.06
N GLY A 274 -2.92 -17.47 -31.45
CA GLY A 274 -3.50 -18.58 -32.21
C GLY A 274 -3.96 -19.76 -31.37
N ASP A 275 -3.95 -19.66 -30.03
CA ASP A 275 -4.45 -20.68 -29.11
C ASP A 275 -5.94 -20.46 -28.83
N VAL A 276 -6.76 -20.82 -29.82
CA VAL A 276 -8.21 -20.58 -29.80
C VAL A 276 -8.89 -21.38 -28.69
N GLU A 277 -8.43 -22.59 -28.37
CA GLU A 277 -9.07 -23.47 -27.40
C GLU A 277 -8.96 -22.84 -25.97
N ARG A 278 -7.76 -22.40 -25.58
CA ARG A 278 -7.56 -21.73 -24.29
C ARG A 278 -8.23 -20.36 -24.24
N ALA A 279 -8.20 -19.62 -25.34
CA ALA A 279 -8.88 -18.32 -25.45
C ALA A 279 -10.39 -18.44 -25.18
N GLU A 280 -11.06 -19.45 -25.80
CA GLU A 280 -12.49 -19.70 -25.59
C GLU A 280 -12.80 -20.08 -24.14
N LEU A 281 -11.89 -20.82 -23.45
CA LEU A 281 -12.06 -21.18 -22.04
C LEU A 281 -12.08 -19.93 -21.14
N HIS A 282 -11.13 -19.03 -21.33
CA HIS A 282 -11.08 -17.77 -20.55
C HIS A 282 -12.25 -16.85 -20.88
N LEU A 283 -12.65 -16.75 -22.14
CA LEU A 283 -13.84 -15.99 -22.53
C LEU A 283 -15.11 -16.52 -21.86
N MET A 284 -15.26 -17.85 -21.79
CA MET A 284 -16.41 -18.48 -21.10
C MET A 284 -16.40 -18.18 -19.60
N LYS A 285 -15.22 -18.19 -18.93
CA LYS A 285 -15.10 -17.80 -17.53
C LYS A 285 -15.55 -16.36 -17.32
N ALA A 286 -15.05 -15.42 -18.12
CA ALA A 286 -15.45 -14.02 -18.06
C ALA A 286 -16.96 -13.85 -18.26
N MET A 287 -17.54 -14.49 -19.27
CA MET A 287 -18.99 -14.44 -19.53
C MET A 287 -19.85 -14.97 -18.37
N LYS A 288 -19.40 -16.04 -17.69
CA LYS A 288 -20.10 -16.58 -16.51
C LYS A 288 -20.08 -15.60 -15.33
N MET A 289 -19.03 -14.84 -15.20
CA MET A 289 -18.93 -13.81 -14.16
C MET A 289 -19.86 -12.62 -14.42
N GLU A 290 -20.01 -12.22 -15.70
CA GLU A 290 -20.87 -11.09 -16.10
C GLU A 290 -22.35 -11.44 -16.07
N VAL A 291 -22.70 -12.63 -16.53
CA VAL A 291 -24.10 -13.05 -16.71
C VAL A 291 -24.36 -14.32 -15.89
N PRO A 292 -24.81 -14.20 -14.64
CA PRO A 292 -25.22 -15.36 -13.84
C PRO A 292 -26.39 -16.08 -14.53
N ASN A 293 -26.19 -17.17 -15.20
CA ASN A 293 -27.11 -17.99 -16.00
C ASN A 293 -26.75 -18.04 -17.49
N VAL A 294 -25.55 -17.67 -17.88
CA VAL A 294 -25.09 -17.77 -19.28
C VAL A 294 -25.23 -19.21 -19.82
N ASP A 295 -25.04 -20.23 -18.98
CA ASP A 295 -25.21 -21.64 -19.36
C ASP A 295 -26.68 -21.96 -19.79
N ILE A 296 -27.66 -21.30 -19.19
CA ILE A 296 -29.07 -21.40 -19.57
C ILE A 296 -29.31 -20.69 -20.91
N ALA A 297 -28.69 -19.52 -21.11
CA ALA A 297 -28.79 -18.77 -22.36
C ALA A 297 -28.16 -19.54 -23.54
N ILE A 298 -26.98 -20.13 -23.35
CA ILE A 298 -26.30 -20.95 -24.37
C ILE A 298 -27.09 -22.21 -24.70
N LYS A 299 -27.64 -22.90 -23.70
CA LYS A 299 -28.53 -24.08 -23.93
C LYS A 299 -29.76 -23.70 -24.74
N ASN A 300 -30.38 -22.57 -24.46
CA ASN A 300 -31.57 -22.09 -25.18
C ASN A 300 -31.25 -21.70 -26.63
N LEU A 301 -30.07 -21.12 -26.90
CA LEU A 301 -29.63 -20.82 -28.27
C LEU A 301 -29.28 -22.09 -29.07
N GLY A 302 -28.73 -23.11 -28.40
CA GLY A 302 -28.43 -24.41 -29.02
C GLY A 302 -29.70 -25.26 -29.30
N ALA A 303 -30.74 -25.14 -28.48
CA ALA A 303 -31.99 -25.84 -28.66
C ALA A 303 -32.83 -25.28 -29.83
N GLY A 304 -32.69 -23.98 -30.13
CA GLY A 304 -33.42 -23.36 -31.27
C GLY A 304 -32.88 -23.70 -32.67
N LYS A 305 -31.76 -24.40 -32.79
CA LYS A 305 -31.16 -24.81 -34.08
C LYS A 305 -31.54 -26.23 -34.54
N LYS A 306 -32.41 -26.95 -33.81
CA LYS A 306 -32.80 -28.33 -34.15
C LYS A 306 -34.17 -28.46 -34.83
N ASP A 307 -34.87 -27.38 -35.08
CA ASP A 307 -36.21 -27.39 -35.69
C ASP A 307 -36.26 -26.59 -37.01
N HIS A 308 -35.30 -26.82 -37.92
CA HIS A 308 -35.48 -26.44 -39.34
C HIS A 308 -34.80 -27.45 -40.28
#